data_79c728ee91bb5156a4af30acbbd0aa8e
#
_entry.id   79c728ee91bb5156a4af30acbbd0aa8e
#
_cell.length_a   1.000
_cell.length_b   1.000
_cell.length_c   1.000
_cell.angle_alpha   90.00
_cell.angle_beta   90.00
_cell.angle_gamma   90.00
#
_symmetry.space_group_name_H-M   'P 1'
#
loop_
_entity.id
_entity.type
_entity.pdbx_description
1 polymer ?
#
loop_
_entity_poly.entity_id
_entity_poly.type
_entity_poly.pdbx_seq_one_letter_code
_entity_poly.pdbx_strand_id
1 'polypeptide(L)'
;GCQYSLYSLDTTWRKRWIPKGHEPERVLDWLSAMQAKYGHEIAIHGAFIANENDSQQNVESIASAIASRQLNAKFNLVRYNPFSDAQGAESEESVLIARLDTLKTVTTENTRMVPRVGFDVKASCGMFMQP
;
A
#
# COMPACT_ATOMS: atom_id res chain seq x y z
N GLY A 1 7.43 12.94 7.67
CA GLY A 1 6.21 12.61 6.97
C GLY A 1 5.53 11.34 7.45
N CYS A 2 4.30 11.17 7.05
CA CYS A 2 3.49 10.03 7.44
C CYS A 2 3.61 8.91 6.43
N GLN A 3 3.73 7.68 6.91
CA GLN A 3 3.81 6.48 6.07
C GLN A 3 2.72 5.51 6.49
N TYR A 4 2.16 4.81 5.51
CA TYR A 4 1.16 3.79 5.78
C TYR A 4 1.37 2.60 4.85
N SER A 5 1.36 1.39 5.40
CA SER A 5 1.48 0.17 4.61
C SER A 5 0.10 -0.32 4.24
N LEU A 6 -0.17 -0.36 2.94
CA LEU A 6 -1.46 -0.76 2.40
C LEU A 6 -1.26 -1.81 1.32
N TYR A 7 -1.76 -3.01 1.56
CA TYR A 7 -1.60 -4.15 0.65
C TYR A 7 -2.90 -4.49 -0.07
N SER A 8 -4.03 -4.25 0.56
CA SER A 8 -5.35 -4.54 0.00
C SER A 8 -6.42 -3.88 0.87
N LEU A 9 -7.55 -3.57 0.25
CA LEU A 9 -8.76 -3.12 0.96
C LEU A 9 -9.71 -4.28 1.25
N ASP A 10 -9.43 -5.47 0.70
CA ASP A 10 -10.27 -6.64 0.88
C ASP A 10 -10.18 -7.15 2.32
N THR A 11 -11.29 -7.12 3.02
CA THR A 11 -11.33 -7.51 4.44
C THR A 11 -11.00 -8.97 4.66
N THR A 12 -11.44 -9.86 3.78
CA THR A 12 -11.14 -11.29 3.87
C THR A 12 -9.64 -11.54 3.72
N TRP A 13 -9.04 -10.92 2.69
CA TRP A 13 -7.61 -11.03 2.46
C TRP A 13 -6.83 -10.48 3.66
N ARG A 14 -7.25 -9.34 4.19
CA ARG A 14 -6.55 -8.70 5.31
C ARG A 14 -6.63 -9.53 6.58
N LYS A 15 -7.76 -10.17 6.85
CA LYS A 15 -7.90 -11.06 8.02
C LYS A 15 -6.91 -12.22 7.97
N ARG A 16 -6.64 -12.72 6.78
CA ARG A 16 -5.71 -13.83 6.58
C ARG A 16 -4.25 -13.40 6.71
N TRP A 17 -3.89 -12.26 6.11
CA TRP A 17 -2.50 -11.85 5.97
C TRP A 17 -2.04 -10.82 7.00
N ILE A 18 -2.95 -9.96 7.44
CA ILE A 18 -2.64 -8.85 8.36
C ILE A 18 -3.76 -8.76 9.41
N PRO A 19 -3.94 -9.78 10.24
CA PRO A 19 -5.13 -9.86 11.11
C PRO A 19 -5.18 -8.77 12.19
N LYS A 20 -4.05 -8.15 12.51
CA LYS A 20 -3.99 -7.12 13.57
C LYS A 20 -3.98 -5.69 13.02
N GLY A 21 -4.13 -5.53 11.71
CA GLY A 21 -4.15 -4.19 11.12
C GLY A 21 -5.46 -3.47 11.36
N HIS A 22 -5.40 -2.15 11.42
CA HIS A 22 -6.59 -1.32 11.44
C HIS A 22 -7.31 -1.38 10.10
N GLU A 23 -8.59 -1.05 10.10
CA GLU A 23 -9.36 -0.98 8.86
C GLU A 23 -8.77 0.11 7.95
N PRO A 24 -8.38 -0.23 6.70
CA PRO A 24 -7.64 0.69 5.86
C PRO A 24 -8.42 1.94 5.47
N GLU A 25 -9.72 1.84 5.28
CA GLU A 25 -10.49 3.02 4.90
C GLU A 25 -10.54 4.04 6.03
N ARG A 26 -10.58 3.59 7.27
CA ARG A 26 -10.49 4.50 8.42
C ARG A 26 -9.14 5.20 8.50
N VAL A 27 -8.07 4.45 8.22
CA VAL A 27 -6.72 5.02 8.19
C VAL A 27 -6.60 6.05 7.07
N LEU A 28 -7.12 5.73 5.88
CA LEU A 28 -7.07 6.65 4.75
C LEU A 28 -7.88 7.92 5.02
N ASP A 29 -9.04 7.80 5.67
CA ASP A 29 -9.83 8.95 6.06
C ASP A 29 -9.07 9.83 7.06
N TRP A 30 -8.41 9.22 8.03
CA TRP A 30 -7.61 9.94 8.99
C TRP A 30 -6.41 10.64 8.31
N LEU A 31 -5.73 9.94 7.39
CA LEU A 31 -4.64 10.52 6.62
C LEU A 31 -5.11 11.71 5.78
N SER A 32 -6.29 11.61 5.21
CA SER A 32 -6.88 12.70 4.43
C SER A 32 -7.12 13.94 5.31
N ALA A 33 -7.67 13.74 6.50
CA ALA A 33 -7.90 14.81 7.45
C ALA A 33 -6.58 15.44 7.92
N MET A 34 -5.58 14.61 8.20
CA MET A 34 -4.25 15.07 8.59
C MET A 34 -3.60 15.88 7.48
N GLN A 35 -3.69 15.42 6.25
CA GLN A 35 -3.12 16.11 5.11
C GLN A 35 -3.80 17.46 4.86
N ALA A 36 -5.11 17.53 5.02
CA ALA A 36 -5.84 18.79 4.90
C ALA A 36 -5.34 19.81 5.92
N LYS A 37 -4.91 19.35 7.08
CA LYS A 37 -4.44 20.22 8.15
C LYS A 37 -2.96 20.62 8.00
N TYR A 38 -2.10 19.67 7.61
CA TYR A 38 -0.64 19.87 7.62
C TYR A 38 0.00 19.96 6.23
N GLY A 39 -0.66 19.47 5.19
CA GLY A 39 -0.24 19.66 3.80
C GLY A 39 0.92 18.80 3.30
N HIS A 40 1.36 17.81 4.05
CA HIS A 40 2.51 16.98 3.65
C HIS A 40 2.11 15.83 2.73
N GLU A 41 2.99 15.51 1.77
CA GLU A 41 2.82 14.30 0.97
C GLU A 41 2.86 13.07 1.86
N ILE A 42 1.96 12.13 1.60
CA ILE A 42 1.87 10.88 2.34
C ILE A 42 2.57 9.79 1.55
N ALA A 43 3.34 8.94 2.22
CA ALA A 43 3.94 7.77 1.60
C ALA A 43 3.11 6.53 1.91
N ILE A 44 2.57 5.91 0.87
CA ILE A 44 1.89 4.62 0.98
C ILE A 44 2.85 3.55 0.49
N HIS A 45 3.01 2.51 1.28
CA HIS A 45 3.87 1.38 0.93
C HIS A 45 3.01 0.14 0.73
N GLY A 46 3.36 -0.66 -0.25
CA GLY A 46 2.70 -1.92 -0.45
C GLY A 46 3.62 -2.93 -1.12
N ALA A 47 3.31 -4.20 -0.96
CA ALA A 47 3.98 -5.29 -1.64
C ALA A 47 2.91 -6.23 -2.19
N PHE A 48 3.17 -6.83 -3.35
CA PHE A 48 2.21 -7.74 -3.97
C PHE A 48 2.73 -9.17 -3.90
N ILE A 49 1.84 -10.05 -3.48
CA ILE A 49 2.08 -11.48 -3.38
C ILE A 49 1.38 -12.12 -4.56
N ALA A 50 2.12 -12.94 -5.33
CA ALA A 50 1.60 -13.53 -6.55
C ALA A 50 0.29 -14.29 -6.30
N ASN A 51 -0.72 -14.02 -7.12
CA ASN A 51 -2.05 -14.64 -7.08
C ASN A 51 -2.81 -14.38 -5.78
N GLU A 52 -2.37 -13.45 -4.96
CA GLU A 52 -3.05 -13.06 -3.73
C GLU A 52 -3.64 -11.65 -3.85
N ASN A 53 -2.79 -10.63 -3.76
CA ASN A 53 -3.25 -9.24 -3.82
C ASN A 53 -2.69 -8.48 -5.03
N ASP A 54 -2.17 -9.17 -6.02
CA ASP A 54 -1.56 -8.54 -7.19
C ASP A 54 -2.51 -8.38 -8.38
N SER A 55 -3.80 -8.59 -8.20
CA SER A 55 -4.77 -8.44 -9.27
C SER A 55 -4.97 -6.98 -9.66
N GLN A 56 -5.35 -6.77 -10.91
CA GLN A 56 -5.71 -5.43 -11.39
C GLN A 56 -6.89 -4.88 -10.58
N GLN A 57 -7.84 -5.74 -10.22
CA GLN A 57 -9.00 -5.31 -9.42
C GLN A 57 -8.57 -4.80 -8.05
N ASN A 58 -7.64 -5.47 -7.37
CA ASN A 58 -7.15 -5.02 -6.08
C ASN A 58 -6.47 -3.65 -6.21
N VAL A 59 -5.65 -3.50 -7.22
CA VAL A 59 -4.91 -2.23 -7.43
C VAL A 59 -5.85 -1.11 -7.81
N GLU A 60 -6.87 -1.39 -8.63
CA GLU A 60 -7.89 -0.37 -8.95
C GLU A 60 -8.67 0.05 -7.71
N SER A 61 -8.94 -0.87 -6.79
CA SER A 61 -9.59 -0.52 -5.52
C SER A 61 -8.73 0.42 -4.69
N ILE A 62 -7.43 0.15 -4.63
CA ILE A 62 -6.47 1.02 -3.93
C ILE A 62 -6.42 2.39 -4.61
N ALA A 63 -6.30 2.41 -5.93
CA ALA A 63 -6.24 3.65 -6.70
C ALA A 63 -7.51 4.49 -6.50
N SER A 64 -8.67 3.84 -6.53
CA SER A 64 -9.95 4.51 -6.31
C SER A 64 -10.05 5.12 -4.91
N ALA A 65 -9.57 4.40 -3.90
CA ALA A 65 -9.59 4.88 -2.52
C ALA A 65 -8.69 6.12 -2.35
N ILE A 66 -7.56 6.15 -3.02
CA ILE A 66 -6.66 7.31 -3.01
C ILE A 66 -7.30 8.48 -3.75
N ALA A 67 -7.83 8.24 -4.94
CA ALA A 67 -8.40 9.29 -5.80
C ALA A 67 -9.66 9.91 -5.18
N SER A 68 -10.54 9.09 -4.61
CA SER A 68 -11.79 9.58 -4.03
C SER A 68 -11.55 10.50 -2.83
N ARG A 69 -10.43 10.35 -2.16
CA ARG A 69 -10.04 11.21 -1.04
C ARG A 69 -9.12 12.35 -1.45
N GLN A 70 -8.76 12.40 -2.74
CA GLN A 70 -7.83 13.42 -3.27
C GLN A 70 -6.53 13.46 -2.47
N LEU A 71 -6.04 12.30 -2.05
CA LEU A 71 -4.80 12.22 -1.29
C LEU A 71 -3.60 12.59 -2.15
N ASN A 72 -2.79 13.49 -1.65
CA ASN A 72 -1.48 13.78 -2.22
C ASN A 72 -0.52 12.74 -1.67
N ALA A 73 -0.34 11.65 -2.41
CA ALA A 73 0.40 10.50 -1.93
C ALA A 73 1.33 9.96 -3.01
N LYS A 74 2.49 9.49 -2.58
CA LYS A 74 3.34 8.63 -3.40
C LYS A 74 3.12 7.20 -2.97
N PHE A 75 3.29 6.27 -3.91
CA PHE A 75 3.21 4.85 -3.63
C PHE A 75 4.58 4.21 -3.83
N ASN A 76 5.09 3.59 -2.79
CA ASN A 76 6.34 2.83 -2.86
C ASN A 76 6.00 1.36 -2.94
N LEU A 77 6.19 0.77 -4.12
CA LEU A 77 5.97 -0.66 -4.31
C LEU A 77 7.23 -1.40 -3.90
N VAL A 78 7.14 -2.09 -2.77
CA VAL A 78 8.25 -2.87 -2.23
C VAL A 78 8.14 -4.29 -2.77
N ARG A 79 9.25 -4.86 -3.22
CA ARG A 79 9.25 -6.23 -3.72
C ARG A 79 9.07 -7.20 -2.55
N TYR A 80 8.14 -8.13 -2.70
CA TYR A 80 7.84 -9.12 -1.67
C TYR A 80 8.95 -10.18 -1.63
N ASN A 81 9.44 -10.46 -0.43
CA ASN A 81 10.51 -11.43 -0.23
C ASN A 81 10.12 -12.42 0.89
N PRO A 82 9.46 -13.54 0.55
CA PRO A 82 9.01 -14.49 1.57
C PRO A 82 10.17 -15.25 2.17
N PHE A 83 10.00 -15.67 3.43
CA PHE A 83 10.97 -16.55 4.09
C PHE A 83 10.82 -18.00 3.66
N SER A 84 9.65 -18.38 3.15
CA SER A 84 9.36 -19.75 2.75
C SER A 84 8.24 -19.77 1.72
N ASP A 85 8.09 -20.89 1.02
CA ASP A 85 7.02 -21.06 0.03
C ASP A 85 5.64 -20.96 0.64
N ALA A 86 5.50 -21.26 1.93
CA ALA A 86 4.22 -21.15 2.63
C ALA A 86 3.73 -19.70 2.75
N GLN A 87 4.62 -18.73 2.59
CA GLN A 87 4.30 -17.31 2.66
C GLN A 87 3.99 -16.69 1.29
N GLY A 88 3.78 -17.52 0.28
CA GLY A 88 3.52 -17.06 -1.07
C GLY A 88 4.81 -16.76 -1.84
N ALA A 89 4.67 -16.11 -2.96
CA ALA A 89 5.77 -15.78 -3.86
C ALA A 89 5.67 -14.35 -4.34
N GLU A 90 6.80 -13.79 -4.78
CA GLU A 90 6.84 -12.48 -5.42
C GLU A 90 6.13 -12.55 -6.77
N SER A 91 5.36 -11.52 -7.10
CA SER A 91 4.75 -11.38 -8.41
C SER A 91 5.82 -11.19 -9.48
N GLU A 92 5.52 -11.63 -10.70
CA GLU A 92 6.42 -11.40 -11.83
C GLU A 92 6.61 -9.90 -12.07
N GLU A 93 7.78 -9.52 -12.57
CA GLU A 93 8.11 -8.11 -12.77
C GLU A 93 7.13 -7.40 -13.72
N SER A 94 6.70 -8.08 -14.79
CA SER A 94 5.73 -7.51 -15.71
C SER A 94 4.41 -7.16 -15.02
N VAL A 95 3.98 -7.97 -14.06
CA VAL A 95 2.78 -7.71 -13.27
C VAL A 95 3.00 -6.51 -12.36
N LEU A 96 4.14 -6.47 -11.67
CA LEU A 96 4.47 -5.35 -10.79
C LEU A 96 4.49 -4.02 -11.55
N ILE A 97 5.12 -4.00 -12.72
CA ILE A 97 5.18 -2.79 -13.56
C ILE A 97 3.78 -2.35 -13.96
N ALA A 98 2.93 -3.29 -14.41
CA ALA A 98 1.58 -2.97 -14.84
C ALA A 98 0.73 -2.42 -13.69
N ARG A 99 0.86 -2.99 -12.50
CA ARG A 99 0.10 -2.52 -11.32
C ARG A 99 0.59 -1.15 -10.87
N LEU A 100 1.92 -0.95 -10.90
CA LEU A 100 2.49 0.35 -10.54
C LEU A 100 2.03 1.43 -11.51
N ASP A 101 1.95 1.13 -12.81
CA ASP A 101 1.45 2.08 -13.81
C ASP A 101 0.02 2.53 -13.48
N THR A 102 -0.83 1.60 -13.03
CA THR A 102 -2.17 1.96 -12.60
C THR A 102 -2.13 2.92 -11.41
N LEU A 103 -1.28 2.64 -10.43
CA LEU A 103 -1.16 3.51 -9.25
C LEU A 103 -0.59 4.88 -9.58
N LYS A 104 0.28 4.97 -10.57
CA LYS A 104 0.86 6.25 -11.02
C LYS A 104 -0.19 7.23 -11.52
N THR A 105 -1.35 6.74 -11.98
CA THR A 105 -2.40 7.62 -12.49
C THR A 105 -3.06 8.45 -11.39
N VAL A 106 -2.94 8.05 -10.13
CA VAL A 106 -3.60 8.72 -8.99
C VAL A 106 -2.63 9.15 -7.90
N THR A 107 -1.34 8.95 -8.11
CA THR A 107 -0.30 9.27 -7.12
C THR A 107 0.69 10.26 -7.71
N THR A 108 1.60 10.76 -6.87
CA THR A 108 2.57 11.76 -7.30
C THR A 108 3.69 11.14 -8.14
N GLU A 109 4.49 11.99 -8.77
CA GLU A 109 5.67 11.59 -9.55
C GLU A 109 6.72 10.84 -8.73
N ASN A 110 6.62 10.89 -7.40
CA ASN A 110 7.53 10.19 -6.50
C ASN A 110 7.18 8.71 -6.34
N THR A 111 6.10 8.26 -6.96
CA THR A 111 5.69 6.84 -6.96
C THR A 111 6.72 6.02 -7.71
N ARG A 112 7.19 4.94 -7.08
CA ARG A 112 8.25 4.12 -7.66
C ARG A 112 8.24 2.71 -7.11
N MET A 113 8.94 1.83 -7.82
CA MET A 113 9.29 0.51 -7.31
C MET A 113 10.56 0.65 -6.48
N VAL A 114 10.50 0.21 -5.23
CA VAL A 114 11.64 0.29 -4.31
C VAL A 114 12.54 -0.92 -4.54
N PRO A 115 13.85 -0.75 -4.63
CA PRO A 115 14.78 -1.87 -4.74
C PRO A 115 14.63 -2.85 -3.59
N ARG A 116 14.95 -4.12 -3.85
CA ARG A 116 14.85 -5.16 -2.85
C ARG A 116 15.88 -4.93 -1.74
N VAL A 117 15.42 -4.34 -0.65
CA VAL A 117 16.19 -4.19 0.58
C VAL A 117 15.33 -4.77 1.71
N GLY A 118 15.92 -5.09 2.83
CA GLY A 118 15.20 -5.73 3.92
C GLY A 118 13.85 -5.10 4.24
N PHE A 119 12.96 -5.89 4.77
CA PHE A 119 11.53 -5.58 4.93
C PHE A 119 11.22 -4.72 6.15
N ASP A 120 11.86 -3.59 6.32
CA ASP A 120 11.50 -2.70 7.43
C ASP A 120 10.68 -1.50 6.97
N VAL A 121 9.55 -1.78 6.35
CA VAL A 121 8.61 -0.71 6.06
C VAL A 121 7.72 -0.54 7.28
N LYS A 122 8.12 0.36 8.16
CA LYS A 122 7.33 0.70 9.34
C LYS A 122 6.58 1.99 9.09
N ALA A 123 5.32 2.00 9.52
CA ALA A 123 4.53 3.22 9.45
C ALA A 123 5.06 4.22 10.47
N SER A 124 5.44 5.42 10.01
CA SER A 124 5.85 6.49 10.91
C SER A 124 4.68 7.06 11.70
N CYS A 125 3.45 6.80 11.28
CA CYS A 125 2.23 7.14 12.00
C CYS A 125 1.72 5.97 12.83
N GLY A 126 2.58 5.02 13.18
CA GLY A 126 2.20 3.76 13.80
C GLY A 126 1.52 3.89 15.14
N MET A 127 1.73 4.98 15.88
CA MET A 127 1.06 5.19 17.16
C MET A 127 -0.46 5.22 17.02
N PHE A 128 -0.96 5.68 15.89
CA PHE A 128 -2.40 5.67 15.60
C PHE A 128 -2.90 4.34 15.09
N MET A 129 -2.00 3.49 14.62
CA MET A 129 -2.34 2.23 13.97
C MET A 129 -2.07 1.03 14.86
N GLN A 130 -1.64 1.27 16.06
CA GLN A 130 -1.45 0.22 17.05
C GLN A 130 -2.77 -0.05 17.77
N PRO A 131 -3.11 -1.32 17.97
CA PRO A 131 -4.33 -1.66 18.68
C PRO A 131 -4.33 -1.18 20.12
#